data_406240622c24555d204f3ff801410b02
#
_entry.id   406240622c24555d204f3ff801410b02
#
_cell.length_a   1.000
_cell.length_b   1.000
_cell.length_c   1.000
_cell.angle_alpha   90.00
_cell.angle_beta   90.00
_cell.angle_gamma   90.00
#
_symmetry.space_group_name_H-M   'P 1'
#
loop_
_entity.id
_entity.type
_entity.pdbx_description
1 polymer ?
#
loop_
_entity_poly.entity_id
_entity_poly.type
_entity_poly.pdbx_seq_one_letter_code
_entity_poly.pdbx_strand_id
1 'polypeptide(L)'
;MAGLLGAASRSGCGFASIVIVAMAGLALAGTGIGGAISMVGGAQPAATDVGRSVVMILGSYGPSSTACTATAIGRDLLLTAAHCVQPGADYKLVASKVGEAPVLKDIARIERKPQFDMKRLFGHLATADVALIKLAEPLPARIPPVRIGNETESVAVGDTLVVVGYGDTVRGDGRTGGIVRAAPLTVTGQPGNLQIRLVDPATKGMRAGLGACTGDSGAPAFRDEGGGLTVIGVVSWSTGPNLSAGCGGLTGITPLVRYRAWIVETARLLGSPLAL
;
A
#
# COMPACT_ATOMS: atom_id res chain seq x y z
N MET A 1 27.23 61.30 -54.15
CA MET A 1 28.60 61.80 -54.14
C MET A 1 29.46 60.78 -53.47
N ALA A 2 30.12 59.99 -54.25
CA ALA A 2 31.54 60.02 -54.53
C ALA A 2 32.37 59.69 -53.26
N GLY A 3 33.20 58.78 -53.21
CA GLY A 3 34.02 57.94 -54.07
C GLY A 3 34.99 57.23 -53.17
N LEU A 4 35.35 56.06 -53.48
CA LEU A 4 36.52 55.54 -54.20
C LEU A 4 37.79 55.27 -53.35
N LEU A 5 38.18 54.00 -53.48
CA LEU A 5 39.58 53.50 -53.63
C LEU A 5 40.45 53.49 -52.34
N GLY A 6 41.18 52.50 -52.06
CA GLY A 6 41.87 51.45 -52.79
C GLY A 6 42.69 50.52 -51.86
N ALA A 7 42.89 49.41 -52.40
CA ALA A 7 44.10 48.65 -52.71
C ALA A 7 44.98 48.08 -51.60
N ALA A 8 44.96 46.78 -51.51
CA ALA A 8 46.02 45.80 -51.69
C ALA A 8 47.27 45.80 -50.76
N SER A 9 47.55 44.70 -50.11
CA SER A 9 48.80 43.93 -50.34
C SER A 9 49.03 42.80 -49.34
N ARG A 10 49.06 41.57 -49.83
CA ARG A 10 50.05 40.47 -49.67
C ARG A 10 50.41 39.90 -48.31
N SER A 11 50.08 38.60 -48.20
CA SER A 11 50.99 37.45 -47.95
C SER A 11 51.56 37.27 -46.57
N GLY A 12 51.18 36.16 -45.96
CA GLY A 12 51.83 35.50 -44.83
C GLY A 12 51.26 34.13 -44.60
N CYS A 13 51.93 33.10 -45.18
CA CYS A 13 51.64 31.71 -45.00
C CYS A 13 52.04 31.28 -43.58
N GLY A 14 51.13 30.82 -42.79
CA GLY A 14 51.40 30.24 -41.48
C GLY A 14 50.54 29.03 -41.28
N PHE A 15 51.13 27.84 -41.41
CA PHE A 15 50.50 26.57 -41.07
C PHE A 15 50.27 26.51 -39.57
N ALA A 16 49.06 26.66 -39.10
CA ALA A 16 48.65 26.33 -37.76
C ALA A 16 47.92 25.00 -37.75
N SER A 17 48.58 24.02 -37.17
CA SER A 17 48.04 22.65 -36.93
C SER A 17 46.81 22.76 -36.03
N ILE A 18 45.66 22.43 -36.56
CA ILE A 18 44.44 22.31 -35.77
C ILE A 18 44.47 20.95 -35.11
N VAL A 19 44.72 20.93 -33.79
CA VAL A 19 44.49 19.76 -32.94
C VAL A 19 43.00 19.69 -32.69
N ILE A 20 42.33 18.75 -33.37
CA ILE A 20 40.93 18.41 -33.08
C ILE A 20 40.94 17.53 -31.82
N VAL A 21 40.62 18.11 -30.67
CA VAL A 21 40.27 17.38 -29.47
C VAL A 21 38.87 16.88 -29.64
N ALA A 22 38.74 15.59 -29.97
CA ALA A 22 37.43 14.89 -29.97
C ALA A 22 37.01 14.73 -28.50
N MET A 23 36.12 15.60 -28.03
CA MET A 23 35.39 15.40 -26.81
C MET A 23 34.37 14.27 -27.07
N ALA A 24 34.69 13.07 -26.64
CA ALA A 24 33.73 11.97 -26.54
C ALA A 24 32.75 12.32 -25.41
N GLY A 25 31.63 12.93 -25.81
CA GLY A 25 30.49 13.12 -24.93
C GLY A 25 29.89 11.76 -24.56
N LEU A 26 30.19 11.31 -23.35
CA LEU A 26 29.52 10.15 -22.76
C LEU A 26 28.09 10.56 -22.44
N ALA A 27 27.17 10.30 -23.38
CA ALA A 27 25.75 10.41 -23.13
C ALA A 27 25.36 9.32 -22.15
N LEU A 28 25.27 9.64 -20.87
CA LEU A 28 24.56 8.84 -19.89
C LEU A 28 23.07 8.85 -20.29
N ALA A 29 22.68 7.84 -21.04
CA ALA A 29 21.28 7.53 -21.24
C ALA A 29 20.73 7.06 -19.88
N GLY A 30 20.24 7.99 -19.10
CA GLY A 30 19.44 7.71 -17.93
C GLY A 30 18.13 7.04 -18.41
N THR A 31 18.10 5.71 -18.42
CA THR A 31 16.84 4.98 -18.53
C THR A 31 16.07 5.20 -17.25
N GLY A 32 15.32 6.29 -17.21
CA GLY A 32 14.28 6.49 -16.21
C GLY A 32 13.23 5.40 -16.40
N ILE A 33 13.38 4.29 -15.68
CA ILE A 33 12.31 3.33 -15.50
C ILE A 33 11.30 4.04 -14.60
N GLY A 34 10.33 4.71 -15.19
CA GLY A 34 9.14 5.22 -14.52
C GLY A 34 8.31 4.04 -14.04
N GLY A 35 8.73 3.39 -12.95
CA GLY A 35 7.94 2.38 -12.28
C GLY A 35 6.69 3.02 -11.68
N ALA A 36 5.52 2.57 -12.08
CA ALA A 36 4.27 2.89 -11.38
C ALA A 36 4.41 2.47 -9.91
N ILE A 37 4.14 3.39 -8.99
CA ILE A 37 4.40 3.23 -7.55
C ILE A 37 3.04 3.16 -6.83
N SER A 38 2.64 2.05 -6.20
CA SER A 38 1.48 1.97 -5.29
C SER A 38 1.94 2.17 -3.84
N MET A 39 1.09 2.59 -2.90
CA MET A 39 1.43 3.33 -1.69
C MET A 39 2.29 4.55 -2.01
N VAL A 40 1.98 5.70 -1.48
CA VAL A 40 2.69 6.96 -1.80
C VAL A 40 4.10 7.00 -1.20
N GLY A 41 4.91 7.96 -1.66
CA GLY A 41 6.22 8.23 -1.09
C GLY A 41 7.36 7.36 -1.62
N GLY A 42 7.17 6.66 -2.74
CA GLY A 42 8.21 5.82 -3.33
C GLY A 42 8.32 4.42 -2.72
N ALA A 43 7.23 3.92 -2.12
CA ALA A 43 7.18 2.56 -1.60
C ALA A 43 7.56 1.54 -2.68
N GLN A 44 8.40 0.58 -2.34
CA GLN A 44 8.91 -0.42 -3.27
C GLN A 44 7.93 -1.58 -3.44
N PRO A 45 7.94 -2.29 -4.59
CA PRO A 45 7.23 -3.56 -4.69
C PRO A 45 7.56 -4.45 -3.50
N ALA A 46 6.54 -5.04 -2.88
CA ALA A 46 6.76 -5.91 -1.74
C ALA A 46 7.61 -7.13 -2.16
N ALA A 47 8.56 -7.50 -1.31
CA ALA A 47 9.28 -8.75 -1.47
C ALA A 47 8.30 -9.92 -1.55
N THR A 48 8.64 -10.97 -2.31
CA THR A 48 7.71 -12.06 -2.63
C THR A 48 7.18 -12.76 -1.38
N ASP A 49 7.96 -12.88 -0.33
CA ASP A 49 7.60 -13.47 0.95
C ASP A 49 6.68 -12.56 1.78
N VAL A 50 6.86 -11.24 1.70
CA VAL A 50 6.07 -10.24 2.43
C VAL A 50 4.69 -10.02 1.79
N GLY A 51 4.63 -9.96 0.46
CA GLY A 51 3.41 -9.65 -0.28
C GLY A 51 2.49 -10.83 -0.59
N ARG A 52 2.98 -12.09 -0.47
CA ARG A 52 2.27 -13.27 -1.00
C ARG A 52 0.94 -13.61 -0.32
N SER A 53 0.74 -13.17 0.92
CA SER A 53 -0.52 -13.37 1.67
C SER A 53 -1.52 -12.24 1.46
N VAL A 54 -1.15 -11.21 0.70
CA VAL A 54 -1.95 -10.01 0.49
C VAL A 54 -2.68 -10.11 -0.84
N VAL A 55 -3.95 -9.75 -0.86
CA VAL A 55 -4.84 -9.84 -2.02
C VAL A 55 -5.68 -8.57 -2.15
N MET A 56 -6.22 -8.33 -3.34
CA MET A 56 -7.09 -7.19 -3.60
C MET A 56 -8.56 -7.62 -3.60
N ILE A 57 -9.42 -6.80 -3.02
CA ILE A 57 -10.87 -6.95 -3.06
C ILE A 57 -11.42 -5.86 -3.98
N LEU A 58 -12.24 -6.26 -4.94
CA LEU A 58 -13.04 -5.34 -5.76
C LEU A 58 -14.48 -5.40 -5.29
N GLY A 59 -15.05 -4.24 -4.98
CA GLY A 59 -16.47 -4.07 -4.68
C GLY A 59 -17.16 -3.30 -5.80
N SER A 60 -18.38 -3.69 -6.13
CA SER A 60 -19.25 -2.95 -7.07
C SER A 60 -20.60 -2.65 -6.44
N TYR A 61 -21.03 -1.40 -6.57
CA TYR A 61 -22.34 -0.93 -6.12
C TYR A 61 -22.93 -0.05 -7.22
N GLY A 62 -23.85 -0.59 -8.00
CA GLY A 62 -24.36 0.08 -9.20
C GLY A 62 -23.21 0.45 -10.15
N PRO A 63 -23.10 1.73 -10.58
CA PRO A 63 -22.02 2.17 -11.48
C PRO A 63 -20.69 2.42 -10.78
N SER A 64 -20.65 2.36 -9.45
CA SER A 64 -19.46 2.65 -8.65
C SER A 64 -18.67 1.39 -8.37
N SER A 65 -17.36 1.48 -8.44
CA SER A 65 -16.45 0.41 -8.02
C SER A 65 -15.48 0.92 -6.95
N THR A 66 -15.07 0.01 -6.08
CA THR A 66 -14.09 0.28 -5.02
C THR A 66 -13.05 -0.82 -5.03
N ALA A 67 -11.83 -0.47 -4.63
CA ALA A 67 -10.77 -1.43 -4.38
C ALA A 67 -10.29 -1.29 -2.94
N CYS A 68 -10.05 -2.42 -2.31
CA CYS A 68 -9.45 -2.52 -0.99
C CYS A 68 -8.41 -3.64 -0.98
N THR A 69 -7.63 -3.69 0.06
CA THR A 69 -6.66 -4.75 0.33
C THR A 69 -7.21 -5.69 1.41
N ALA A 70 -6.85 -6.97 1.33
CA ALA A 70 -7.11 -7.97 2.35
C ALA A 70 -5.91 -8.89 2.53
N THR A 71 -5.94 -9.68 3.59
CA THR A 71 -4.87 -10.62 3.96
C THR A 71 -5.43 -12.00 4.20
N ALA A 72 -4.81 -13.02 3.60
CA ALA A 72 -5.14 -14.41 3.89
C ALA A 72 -4.70 -14.78 5.32
N ILE A 73 -5.65 -15.13 6.18
CA ILE A 73 -5.43 -15.64 7.55
C ILE A 73 -5.86 -17.10 7.70
N GLY A 74 -6.49 -17.64 6.67
CA GLY A 74 -6.88 -19.04 6.50
C GLY A 74 -6.80 -19.42 5.02
N ARG A 75 -6.97 -20.70 4.72
CA ARG A 75 -6.96 -21.20 3.34
C ARG A 75 -8.08 -20.60 2.47
N ASP A 76 -9.17 -20.21 3.10
CA ASP A 76 -10.37 -19.65 2.48
C ASP A 76 -10.95 -18.50 3.32
N LEU A 77 -10.12 -17.91 4.18
CA LEU A 77 -10.52 -16.83 5.07
C LEU A 77 -9.58 -15.64 4.93
N LEU A 78 -10.19 -14.47 4.72
CA LEU A 78 -9.47 -13.21 4.61
C LEU A 78 -9.84 -12.27 5.75
N LEU A 79 -8.87 -11.45 6.13
CA LEU A 79 -9.01 -10.32 7.05
C LEU A 79 -8.93 -9.01 6.25
N THR A 80 -9.81 -8.05 6.53
CA THR A 80 -9.83 -6.72 5.91
C THR A 80 -10.48 -5.69 6.85
N ALA A 81 -10.62 -4.44 6.42
CA ALA A 81 -11.36 -3.41 7.13
C ALA A 81 -12.88 -3.56 6.89
N ALA A 82 -13.70 -3.25 7.90
CA ALA A 82 -15.16 -3.36 7.80
C ALA A 82 -15.75 -2.37 6.80
N HIS A 83 -15.14 -1.19 6.63
CA HIS A 83 -15.60 -0.20 5.66
C HIS A 83 -15.38 -0.64 4.20
N CYS A 84 -14.51 -1.62 3.96
CA CYS A 84 -14.28 -2.20 2.64
C CYS A 84 -15.43 -3.07 2.14
N VAL A 85 -16.27 -3.58 3.05
CA VAL A 85 -17.28 -4.60 2.73
C VAL A 85 -18.67 -4.14 3.20
N GLN A 86 -19.26 -3.23 2.43
CA GLN A 86 -20.58 -2.66 2.72
C GLN A 86 -21.72 -3.60 2.33
N PRO A 87 -22.86 -3.60 3.06
CA PRO A 87 -24.04 -4.34 2.66
C PRO A 87 -24.58 -3.88 1.30
N GLY A 88 -25.04 -4.83 0.48
CA GLY A 88 -25.67 -4.54 -0.80
C GLY A 88 -24.71 -4.29 -1.96
N ALA A 89 -23.41 -4.45 -1.76
CA ALA A 89 -22.42 -4.46 -2.82
C ALA A 89 -22.01 -5.89 -3.19
N ASP A 90 -21.65 -6.09 -4.45
CA ASP A 90 -21.04 -7.33 -4.93
C ASP A 90 -19.54 -7.26 -4.79
N TYR A 91 -18.94 -8.35 -4.31
CA TYR A 91 -17.51 -8.39 -4.07
C TYR A 91 -16.85 -9.57 -4.81
N LYS A 92 -15.67 -9.29 -5.35
CA LYS A 92 -14.77 -10.30 -5.91
C LYS A 92 -13.39 -10.15 -5.31
N LEU A 93 -12.77 -11.29 -5.00
CA LEU A 93 -11.35 -11.31 -4.69
C LEU A 93 -10.54 -11.37 -5.98
N VAL A 94 -9.49 -10.59 -6.08
CA VAL A 94 -8.48 -10.68 -7.14
C VAL A 94 -7.24 -11.36 -6.60
N ALA A 95 -7.01 -12.59 -7.05
CA ALA A 95 -5.86 -13.40 -6.67
C ALA A 95 -4.90 -13.54 -7.86
N SER A 96 -4.15 -12.47 -8.18
CA SER A 96 -3.20 -12.47 -9.29
C SER A 96 -1.78 -12.16 -8.83
N LYS A 97 -0.79 -12.59 -9.63
CA LYS A 97 0.57 -12.10 -9.57
C LYS A 97 0.78 -11.05 -10.66
N VAL A 98 1.81 -10.23 -10.48
CA VAL A 98 2.27 -9.30 -11.53
C VAL A 98 2.58 -10.09 -12.80
N GLY A 99 1.96 -9.71 -13.92
CA GLY A 99 2.15 -10.36 -15.22
C GLY A 99 1.27 -11.59 -15.47
N GLU A 100 0.46 -12.05 -14.51
CA GLU A 100 -0.54 -13.10 -14.70
C GLU A 100 -1.93 -12.49 -14.90
N ALA A 101 -2.79 -13.18 -15.65
CA ALA A 101 -4.20 -12.80 -15.75
C ALA A 101 -4.85 -12.84 -14.35
N PRO A 102 -5.70 -11.86 -14.01
CA PRO A 102 -6.38 -11.84 -12.72
C PRO A 102 -7.31 -13.05 -12.57
N VAL A 103 -7.14 -13.79 -11.47
CA VAL A 103 -8.05 -14.86 -11.07
C VAL A 103 -9.05 -14.27 -10.11
N LEU A 104 -10.33 -14.22 -10.53
CA LEU A 104 -11.42 -13.77 -9.68
C LEU A 104 -11.96 -14.95 -8.87
N LYS A 105 -12.16 -14.74 -7.57
CA LYS A 105 -12.75 -15.73 -6.66
C LYS A 105 -14.01 -15.18 -6.03
N ASP A 106 -15.00 -16.06 -5.89
CA ASP A 106 -16.28 -15.74 -5.28
C ASP A 106 -16.18 -15.69 -3.76
N ILE A 107 -16.96 -14.79 -3.19
CA ILE A 107 -17.11 -14.62 -1.75
C ILE A 107 -18.37 -15.36 -1.31
N ALA A 108 -18.23 -16.27 -0.35
CA ALA A 108 -19.35 -17.00 0.21
C ALA A 108 -20.07 -16.24 1.33
N ARG A 109 -19.30 -15.56 2.18
CA ARG A 109 -19.84 -14.86 3.34
C ARG A 109 -18.91 -13.72 3.81
N ILE A 110 -19.51 -12.67 4.33
CA ILE A 110 -18.84 -11.51 4.92
C ILE A 110 -19.37 -11.30 6.33
N GLU A 111 -18.45 -11.17 7.29
CA GLU A 111 -18.78 -10.82 8.67
C GLU A 111 -17.99 -9.57 9.06
N ARG A 112 -18.72 -8.49 9.38
CA ARG A 112 -18.15 -7.26 9.92
C ARG A 112 -18.26 -7.27 11.43
N LYS A 113 -17.28 -6.71 12.11
CA LYS A 113 -17.37 -6.52 13.56
C LYS A 113 -18.63 -5.70 13.89
N PRO A 114 -19.59 -6.18 14.72
CA PRO A 114 -20.87 -5.50 14.96
C PRO A 114 -20.76 -4.05 15.48
N GLN A 115 -19.68 -3.73 16.20
CA GLN A 115 -19.42 -2.39 16.71
C GLN A 115 -18.78 -1.43 15.69
N PHE A 116 -18.63 -1.85 14.44
CA PHE A 116 -18.21 -0.96 13.37
C PHE A 116 -19.30 0.09 13.09
N ASP A 117 -18.89 1.34 13.00
CA ASP A 117 -19.76 2.48 12.71
C ASP A 117 -19.12 3.37 11.64
N MET A 118 -19.73 3.40 10.46
CA MET A 118 -19.28 4.20 9.32
C MET A 118 -19.33 5.71 9.60
N LYS A 119 -20.31 6.18 10.38
CA LYS A 119 -20.42 7.62 10.72
C LYS A 119 -19.26 8.05 11.61
N ARG A 120 -18.86 7.18 12.55
CA ARG A 120 -17.66 7.42 13.37
C ARG A 120 -16.41 7.47 12.51
N LEU A 121 -16.26 6.56 11.56
CA LEU A 121 -15.12 6.53 10.67
C LEU A 121 -15.02 7.83 9.85
N PHE A 122 -16.10 8.28 9.23
CA PHE A 122 -16.14 9.55 8.50
C PHE A 122 -15.95 10.78 9.40
N GLY A 123 -16.32 10.68 10.67
CA GLY A 123 -16.05 11.70 11.69
C GLY A 123 -14.63 11.66 12.26
N HIS A 124 -13.73 10.84 11.68
CA HIS A 124 -12.36 10.61 12.17
C HIS A 124 -12.30 10.09 13.63
N LEU A 125 -13.35 9.39 14.05
CA LEU A 125 -13.43 8.75 15.36
C LEU A 125 -13.10 7.25 15.22
N ALA A 126 -12.42 6.72 16.23
CA ALA A 126 -12.11 5.29 16.27
C ALA A 126 -13.38 4.43 16.29
N THR A 127 -13.39 3.38 15.49
CA THR A 127 -14.45 2.38 15.41
C THR A 127 -13.85 0.99 15.19
N ALA A 128 -14.64 -0.06 15.36
CA ALA A 128 -14.21 -1.45 15.18
C ALA A 128 -14.09 -1.83 13.69
N ASP A 129 -13.19 -1.17 12.98
CA ASP A 129 -13.06 -1.28 11.53
C ASP A 129 -12.29 -2.55 11.12
N VAL A 130 -12.92 -3.70 11.32
CA VAL A 130 -12.39 -5.03 11.00
C VAL A 130 -13.50 -5.94 10.50
N ALA A 131 -13.20 -6.74 9.47
CA ALA A 131 -14.10 -7.72 8.86
C ALA A 131 -13.37 -8.98 8.44
N LEU A 132 -14.13 -10.08 8.37
CA LEU A 132 -13.72 -11.35 7.80
C LEU A 132 -14.50 -11.65 6.54
N ILE A 133 -13.83 -12.23 5.56
CA ILE A 133 -14.41 -12.67 4.30
C ILE A 133 -14.13 -14.16 4.13
N LYS A 134 -15.19 -14.96 4.07
CA LYS A 134 -15.14 -16.37 3.70
C LYS A 134 -15.24 -16.50 2.19
N LEU A 135 -14.31 -17.19 1.58
CA LEU A 135 -14.34 -17.51 0.16
C LEU A 135 -15.16 -18.76 -0.11
N ALA A 136 -15.76 -18.84 -1.30
CA ALA A 136 -16.47 -20.04 -1.75
C ALA A 136 -15.52 -21.23 -1.99
N GLU A 137 -14.27 -20.92 -2.38
CA GLU A 137 -13.23 -21.90 -2.64
C GLU A 137 -11.90 -21.49 -1.97
N PRO A 138 -11.03 -22.45 -1.63
CA PRO A 138 -9.72 -22.15 -1.08
C PRO A 138 -8.87 -21.28 -2.02
N LEU A 139 -8.00 -20.48 -1.41
CA LEU A 139 -6.95 -19.75 -2.11
C LEU A 139 -5.95 -20.71 -2.76
N PRO A 140 -5.34 -20.32 -3.89
CA PRO A 140 -4.21 -21.06 -4.45
C PRO A 140 -3.09 -21.23 -3.42
N ALA A 141 -2.37 -22.36 -3.45
CA ALA A 141 -1.31 -22.66 -2.49
C ALA A 141 -0.19 -21.60 -2.43
N ARG A 142 -0.01 -20.82 -3.52
CA ARG A 142 0.94 -19.70 -3.59
C ARG A 142 0.56 -18.50 -2.72
N ILE A 143 -0.69 -18.45 -2.23
CA ILE A 143 -1.18 -17.42 -1.31
C ILE A 143 -1.35 -18.10 0.07
N PRO A 144 -0.28 -18.25 0.85
CA PRO A 144 -0.37 -18.90 2.15
C PRO A 144 -1.05 -17.99 3.16
N PRO A 145 -1.77 -18.53 4.14
CA PRO A 145 -2.24 -17.77 5.27
C PRO A 145 -1.08 -17.26 6.12
N VAL A 146 -1.27 -16.11 6.73
CA VAL A 146 -0.35 -15.51 7.70
C VAL A 146 -0.99 -15.50 9.08
N ARG A 147 -0.16 -15.55 10.11
CA ARG A 147 -0.60 -15.54 11.51
C ARG A 147 -1.10 -14.15 11.92
N ILE A 148 -2.15 -14.09 12.73
CA ILE A 148 -2.55 -12.88 13.46
C ILE A 148 -1.86 -12.82 14.82
N GLY A 149 -1.57 -11.62 15.30
CA GLY A 149 -0.95 -11.40 16.61
C GLY A 149 -1.75 -12.04 17.75
N ASN A 150 -1.05 -12.41 18.81
CA ASN A 150 -1.67 -12.95 20.02
C ASN A 150 -2.08 -11.82 20.99
N GLU A 151 -2.73 -12.18 22.10
CA GLU A 151 -3.26 -11.21 23.08
C GLU A 151 -2.16 -10.48 23.88
N THR A 152 -0.97 -11.04 23.92
CA THR A 152 0.17 -10.47 24.66
C THR A 152 1.07 -9.61 23.79
N GLU A 153 0.84 -9.56 22.48
CA GLU A 153 1.64 -8.75 21.58
C GLU A 153 1.35 -7.26 21.77
N SER A 154 2.29 -6.56 22.39
CA SER A 154 2.24 -5.13 22.57
C SER A 154 2.94 -4.41 21.42
N VAL A 155 2.46 -3.22 21.10
CA VAL A 155 3.08 -2.31 20.13
C VAL A 155 3.48 -1.06 20.90
N ALA A 156 4.74 -0.64 20.78
CA ALA A 156 5.27 0.55 21.42
C ALA A 156 5.49 1.69 20.41
N VAL A 157 5.49 2.92 20.91
CA VAL A 157 5.96 4.07 20.11
C VAL A 157 7.42 3.85 19.76
N GLY A 158 7.76 4.02 18.48
CA GLY A 158 9.09 3.74 17.94
C GLY A 158 9.21 2.39 17.23
N ASP A 159 8.27 1.44 17.46
CA ASP A 159 8.26 0.18 16.73
C ASP A 159 8.06 0.43 15.23
N THR A 160 8.62 -0.46 14.41
CA THR A 160 8.40 -0.46 12.97
C THR A 160 7.39 -1.55 12.60
N LEU A 161 6.37 -1.16 11.85
CA LEU A 161 5.43 -2.08 11.21
C LEU A 161 5.53 -1.91 9.70
N VAL A 162 5.43 -3.02 8.95
CA VAL A 162 5.45 -2.99 7.48
C VAL A 162 4.00 -3.07 6.98
N VAL A 163 3.50 -1.98 6.43
CA VAL A 163 2.19 -1.95 5.78
C VAL A 163 2.33 -2.44 4.34
N VAL A 164 1.45 -3.36 3.91
CA VAL A 164 1.54 -4.00 2.59
C VAL A 164 0.19 -3.95 1.88
N GLY A 165 0.11 -3.32 0.72
CA GLY A 165 -1.18 -3.13 0.06
C GLY A 165 -1.11 -2.93 -1.45
N TYR A 166 -2.28 -2.82 -2.06
CA TYR A 166 -2.51 -2.65 -3.49
C TYR A 166 -2.95 -1.23 -3.88
N GLY A 167 -2.94 -0.30 -2.93
CA GLY A 167 -3.47 1.05 -3.11
C GLY A 167 -2.73 1.90 -4.14
N ASP A 168 -3.33 3.04 -4.45
CA ASP A 168 -2.80 4.00 -5.40
C ASP A 168 -1.51 4.68 -4.90
N THR A 169 -0.67 5.09 -5.84
CA THR A 169 0.48 5.97 -5.57
C THR A 169 0.12 7.45 -5.60
N VAL A 170 -0.98 7.74 -6.26
CA VAL A 170 -1.58 9.07 -6.33
C VAL A 170 -3.03 8.94 -5.88
N ARG A 171 -3.41 9.71 -4.87
CA ARG A 171 -4.74 9.63 -4.29
C ARG A 171 -5.84 9.76 -5.34
N GLY A 172 -6.74 8.76 -5.37
CA GLY A 172 -7.94 8.76 -6.22
C GLY A 172 -7.68 8.62 -7.72
N ASP A 173 -6.46 8.28 -8.13
CA ASP A 173 -6.15 8.05 -9.55
C ASP A 173 -6.77 6.75 -10.06
N GLY A 174 -6.90 5.72 -9.22
CA GLY A 174 -7.49 4.42 -9.57
C GLY A 174 -6.75 3.64 -10.66
N ARG A 175 -5.65 4.19 -11.19
CA ARG A 175 -4.83 3.61 -12.26
C ARG A 175 -3.42 3.26 -11.83
N THR A 176 -2.99 3.81 -10.70
CA THR A 176 -1.65 3.62 -10.15
C THR A 176 -1.58 2.52 -9.09
N GLY A 177 -2.74 1.97 -8.68
CA GLY A 177 -2.87 0.81 -7.82
C GLY A 177 -2.65 -0.53 -8.53
N GLY A 178 -2.88 -1.64 -7.80
CA GLY A 178 -2.89 -3.00 -8.36
C GLY A 178 -1.56 -3.75 -8.32
N ILE A 179 -0.46 -3.11 -7.90
CA ILE A 179 0.82 -3.77 -7.59
C ILE A 179 0.98 -3.79 -6.08
N VAL A 180 1.25 -4.95 -5.50
CA VAL A 180 1.48 -5.06 -4.06
C VAL A 180 2.81 -4.41 -3.68
N ARG A 181 2.77 -3.51 -2.67
CA ARG A 181 3.95 -2.77 -2.18
C ARG A 181 4.03 -2.80 -0.67
N ALA A 182 5.20 -2.44 -0.17
CA ALA A 182 5.50 -2.43 1.24
C ALA A 182 6.03 -1.06 1.67
N ALA A 183 5.55 -0.56 2.80
CA ALA A 183 6.00 0.66 3.45
C ALA A 183 6.36 0.36 4.92
N PRO A 184 7.64 0.38 5.29
CA PRO A 184 8.02 0.34 6.69
C PRO A 184 7.70 1.70 7.34
N LEU A 185 6.81 1.66 8.33
CA LEU A 185 6.32 2.86 9.02
C LEU A 185 6.58 2.74 10.53
N THR A 186 6.84 3.87 11.17
CA THR A 186 7.10 3.93 12.60
C THR A 186 5.84 4.28 13.39
N VAL A 187 5.60 3.57 14.47
CA VAL A 187 4.51 3.83 15.42
C VAL A 187 4.77 5.15 16.16
N THR A 188 3.81 6.06 16.10
CA THR A 188 3.89 7.36 16.77
C THR A 188 2.90 7.55 17.92
N GLY A 189 1.93 6.65 18.06
CA GLY A 189 0.96 6.72 19.15
C GLY A 189 -0.16 5.69 19.01
N GLN A 190 -0.85 5.46 20.12
CA GLN A 190 -1.98 4.53 20.25
C GLN A 190 -3.14 5.19 21.02
N PRO A 191 -3.85 6.15 20.39
CA PRO A 191 -4.90 6.90 21.10
C PRO A 191 -5.98 5.96 21.65
N GLY A 192 -6.13 5.90 22.98
CA GLY A 192 -7.12 5.07 23.67
C GLY A 192 -7.01 3.58 23.37
N ASN A 193 -5.88 3.09 22.88
CA ASN A 193 -5.67 1.72 22.39
C ASN A 193 -6.68 1.28 21.30
N LEU A 194 -7.36 2.22 20.67
CA LEU A 194 -8.39 1.96 19.64
C LEU A 194 -7.83 2.03 18.23
N GLN A 195 -6.71 2.71 18.09
CA GLN A 195 -5.98 2.89 16.82
C GLN A 195 -4.48 2.89 17.10
N ILE A 196 -3.69 2.49 16.11
CA ILE A 196 -2.26 2.71 16.08
C ILE A 196 -1.99 3.68 14.94
N ARG A 197 -1.18 4.72 15.21
CA ARG A 197 -0.77 5.73 14.22
C ARG A 197 0.64 5.47 13.77
N LEU A 198 0.82 5.46 12.45
CA LEU A 198 2.09 5.18 11.79
C LEU A 198 2.48 6.37 10.91
N VAL A 199 3.78 6.62 10.79
CA VAL A 199 4.34 7.63 9.87
C VAL A 199 5.58 7.08 9.18
N ASP A 200 5.93 7.68 8.05
CA ASP A 200 7.25 7.56 7.47
C ASP A 200 8.31 8.13 8.42
N PRO A 201 9.30 7.34 8.85
CA PRO A 201 10.36 7.81 9.75
C PRO A 201 11.19 8.97 9.19
N ALA A 202 11.29 9.08 7.86
CA ALA A 202 12.07 10.13 7.20
C ALA A 202 11.35 11.48 7.17
N THR A 203 10.01 11.47 7.02
CA THR A 203 9.23 12.72 6.88
C THR A 203 8.45 13.08 8.13
N LYS A 204 8.21 12.11 9.03
CA LYS A 204 7.44 12.26 10.28
C LYS A 204 6.06 12.91 10.09
N GLY A 205 5.47 12.72 8.91
CA GLY A 205 4.17 13.28 8.55
C GLY A 205 4.16 14.79 8.27
N MET A 206 5.30 15.47 8.31
CA MET A 206 5.41 16.92 8.06
C MET A 206 5.40 17.27 6.58
N ARG A 207 5.80 16.33 5.74
CA ARG A 207 5.75 16.39 4.28
C ARG A 207 5.34 15.03 3.74
N ALA A 208 4.94 14.97 2.48
CA ALA A 208 4.54 13.70 1.86
C ALA A 208 5.71 12.70 1.89
N GLY A 209 5.44 11.52 2.43
CA GLY A 209 6.37 10.42 2.57
C GLY A 209 5.69 9.08 2.31
N LEU A 210 6.31 8.00 2.76
CA LEU A 210 5.72 6.67 2.72
C LEU A 210 4.41 6.65 3.51
N GLY A 211 3.41 5.94 3.00
CA GLY A 211 2.14 5.76 3.70
C GLY A 211 1.06 5.11 2.87
N ALA A 212 -0.01 4.71 3.54
CA ALA A 212 -1.19 4.16 2.90
C ALA A 212 -1.94 5.23 2.09
N CYS A 213 -2.62 4.76 1.03
CA CYS A 213 -3.43 5.59 0.16
C CYS A 213 -4.75 4.89 -0.21
N THR A 214 -5.51 5.45 -1.16
CA THR A 214 -6.74 4.84 -1.69
C THR A 214 -6.44 3.42 -2.19
N GLY A 215 -7.24 2.45 -1.74
CA GLY A 215 -7.03 1.03 -2.06
C GLY A 215 -6.20 0.25 -1.03
N ASP A 216 -5.43 0.92 -0.15
CA ASP A 216 -4.73 0.27 0.97
C ASP A 216 -5.64 0.03 2.19
N SER A 217 -6.88 0.49 2.16
CA SER A 217 -7.90 0.13 3.17
C SER A 217 -7.95 -1.37 3.37
N GLY A 218 -7.88 -1.85 4.62
CA GLY A 218 -7.84 -3.28 4.97
C GLY A 218 -6.48 -3.96 4.78
N ALA A 219 -5.46 -3.24 4.30
CA ALA A 219 -4.09 -3.74 4.17
C ALA A 219 -3.52 -4.15 5.54
N PRO A 220 -2.77 -5.25 5.64
CA PRO A 220 -2.12 -5.64 6.87
C PRO A 220 -0.98 -4.68 7.23
N ALA A 221 -0.84 -4.43 8.53
CA ALA A 221 0.38 -3.93 9.13
C ALA A 221 1.08 -5.10 9.80
N PHE A 222 2.20 -5.54 9.24
CA PHE A 222 2.97 -6.67 9.71
C PHE A 222 4.05 -6.26 10.70
N ARG A 223 4.26 -7.10 11.70
CA ARG A 223 5.51 -7.18 12.44
C ARG A 223 6.34 -8.33 11.85
N ASP A 224 7.60 -8.05 11.56
CA ASP A 224 8.58 -9.05 11.18
C ASP A 224 9.45 -9.36 12.41
N GLU A 225 9.41 -10.60 12.85
CA GLU A 225 10.15 -11.08 14.02
C GLU A 225 11.33 -11.98 13.63
N GLY A 226 11.75 -11.93 12.34
CA GLY A 226 12.86 -12.76 11.84
C GLY A 226 12.53 -14.25 11.70
N GLY A 227 11.33 -14.67 12.09
CA GLY A 227 10.81 -16.04 11.98
C GLY A 227 9.47 -16.13 11.27
N GLY A 228 8.98 -15.01 10.78
CA GLY A 228 7.72 -14.91 10.05
C GLY A 228 6.96 -13.62 10.32
N LEU A 229 6.04 -13.34 9.42
CA LEU A 229 5.19 -12.16 9.51
C LEU A 229 3.98 -12.41 10.40
N THR A 230 3.67 -11.43 11.24
CA THR A 230 2.47 -11.44 12.09
C THR A 230 1.65 -10.18 11.81
N VAL A 231 0.34 -10.33 11.53
CA VAL A 231 -0.56 -9.19 11.33
C VAL A 231 -0.91 -8.58 12.68
N ILE A 232 -0.53 -7.33 12.89
CA ILE A 232 -0.79 -6.56 14.12
C ILE A 232 -2.06 -5.72 13.99
N GLY A 233 -2.35 -5.22 12.79
CA GLY A 233 -3.50 -4.38 12.52
C GLY A 233 -3.86 -4.35 11.05
N VAL A 234 -4.99 -3.71 10.73
CA VAL A 234 -5.44 -3.45 9.36
C VAL A 234 -5.61 -1.95 9.14
N VAL A 235 -5.21 -1.48 7.96
CA VAL A 235 -5.33 -0.06 7.58
C VAL A 235 -6.79 0.36 7.56
N SER A 236 -7.10 1.43 8.27
CA SER A 236 -8.44 2.00 8.39
C SER A 236 -8.57 3.36 7.70
N TRP A 237 -7.54 4.19 7.78
CA TRP A 237 -7.53 5.54 7.19
C TRP A 237 -6.12 6.05 6.96
N SER A 238 -6.01 7.12 6.16
CA SER A 238 -4.75 7.86 5.95
C SER A 238 -5.00 9.36 5.85
N THR A 239 -3.93 10.14 6.05
CA THR A 239 -3.92 11.58 5.82
C THR A 239 -2.80 11.98 4.88
N GLY A 240 -2.90 13.17 4.33
CA GLY A 240 -1.76 13.88 3.77
C GLY A 240 -0.87 14.49 4.86
N PRO A 241 0.20 15.21 4.46
CA PRO A 241 1.08 15.91 5.38
C PRO A 241 0.31 16.88 6.28
N ASN A 242 0.81 17.07 7.51
CA ASN A 242 0.21 17.97 8.49
C ASN A 242 -1.29 17.72 8.72
N LEU A 243 -1.70 16.45 8.70
CA LEU A 243 -3.11 16.02 8.85
C LEU A 243 -4.06 16.52 7.76
N SER A 244 -3.56 17.01 6.65
CA SER A 244 -4.39 17.38 5.50
C SER A 244 -5.10 16.16 4.91
N ALA A 245 -6.11 16.39 4.08
CA ALA A 245 -6.71 15.31 3.32
C ALA A 245 -5.69 14.74 2.30
N GLY A 246 -5.51 13.43 2.25
CA GLY A 246 -4.55 12.84 1.30
C GLY A 246 -3.90 11.55 1.79
N CYS A 247 -2.70 11.35 1.29
CA CYS A 247 -1.86 10.19 1.58
C CYS A 247 -0.44 10.65 1.92
N GLY A 248 0.35 9.76 2.55
CA GLY A 248 1.76 10.03 2.85
C GLY A 248 2.02 10.90 4.08
N GLY A 249 0.99 11.17 4.90
CA GLY A 249 1.12 11.72 6.23
C GLY A 249 0.99 10.61 7.29
N LEU A 250 -0.10 10.60 8.07
CA LEU A 250 -0.40 9.51 8.99
C LEU A 250 -1.07 8.34 8.24
N THR A 251 -0.73 7.13 8.67
CA THR A 251 -1.49 5.91 8.39
C THR A 251 -2.07 5.40 9.70
N GLY A 252 -3.40 5.28 9.78
CA GLY A 252 -4.11 4.75 10.95
C GLY A 252 -4.51 3.31 10.73
N ILE A 253 -4.19 2.44 11.70
CA ILE A 253 -4.56 1.04 11.68
C ILE A 253 -5.47 0.68 12.85
N THR A 254 -6.40 -0.25 12.63
CA THR A 254 -7.20 -0.89 13.67
C THR A 254 -6.40 -2.03 14.28
N PRO A 255 -6.02 -1.98 15.58
CA PRO A 255 -5.22 -3.02 16.22
C PRO A 255 -6.02 -4.31 16.42
N LEU A 256 -5.48 -5.47 16.02
CA LEU A 256 -6.19 -6.75 16.07
C LEU A 256 -6.30 -7.33 17.48
N VAL A 257 -5.38 -7.02 18.38
CA VAL A 257 -5.38 -7.53 19.76
C VAL A 257 -6.74 -7.35 20.44
N ARG A 258 -7.41 -6.22 20.17
CA ARG A 258 -8.74 -5.92 20.73
C ARG A 258 -9.87 -6.74 20.14
N TYR A 259 -9.67 -7.27 18.96
CA TYR A 259 -10.72 -7.97 18.19
C TYR A 259 -10.37 -9.46 18.00
N ARG A 260 -9.24 -9.91 18.55
CA ARG A 260 -8.73 -11.26 18.35
C ARG A 260 -9.74 -12.34 18.73
N ALA A 261 -10.35 -12.23 19.92
CA ALA A 261 -11.36 -13.20 20.37
C ALA A 261 -12.53 -13.28 19.38
N TRP A 262 -13.01 -12.13 18.88
CA TRP A 262 -14.06 -12.10 17.87
C TRP A 262 -13.59 -12.70 16.54
N ILE A 263 -12.38 -12.39 16.09
CA ILE A 263 -11.80 -12.94 14.85
C ILE A 263 -11.74 -14.47 14.92
N VAL A 264 -11.20 -15.02 16.02
CA VAL A 264 -11.04 -16.46 16.22
C VAL A 264 -12.40 -17.16 16.24
N GLU A 265 -13.36 -16.62 17.00
CA GLU A 265 -14.69 -17.21 17.10
C GLU A 265 -15.46 -17.10 15.78
N THR A 266 -15.40 -15.96 15.10
CA THR A 266 -16.05 -15.79 13.81
C THR A 266 -15.44 -16.70 12.74
N ALA A 267 -14.12 -16.88 12.74
CA ALA A 267 -13.43 -17.81 11.85
C ALA A 267 -13.93 -19.25 12.08
N ARG A 268 -14.09 -19.66 13.34
CA ARG A 268 -14.65 -20.97 13.72
C ARG A 268 -16.08 -21.14 13.22
N LEU A 269 -16.94 -20.12 13.41
CA LEU A 269 -18.34 -20.13 12.95
C LEU A 269 -18.46 -20.16 11.42
N LEU A 270 -17.49 -19.57 10.71
CA LEU A 270 -17.38 -19.64 9.25
C LEU A 270 -16.81 -20.96 8.72
N GLY A 271 -16.48 -21.92 9.61
CA GLY A 271 -15.89 -23.20 9.22
C GLY A 271 -14.43 -23.12 8.78
N SER A 272 -13.71 -22.07 9.19
CA SER A 272 -12.29 -21.83 8.87
C SER A 272 -11.51 -21.52 10.13
N PRO A 273 -11.42 -22.47 11.10
CA PRO A 273 -10.72 -22.25 12.36
C PRO A 273 -9.25 -21.87 12.10
N LEU A 274 -8.76 -20.88 12.84
CA LEU A 274 -7.37 -20.42 12.73
C LEU A 274 -6.46 -21.37 13.52
N ALA A 275 -5.26 -21.60 12.99
CA ALA A 275 -4.16 -22.18 13.77
C ALA A 275 -3.67 -21.11 14.76
N LEU A 276 -3.78 -21.38 16.05
CA LEU A 276 -3.44 -20.47 17.16
C LEU A 276 -2.01 -20.70 17.63
#